data_258987f54bf80eb1b20b8d9ffd9c4561
#
_entry.id   258987f54bf80eb1b20b8d9ffd9c4561
#
_cell.length_a   1.000
_cell.length_b   1.000
_cell.length_c   1.000
_cell.angle_alpha   90.00
_cell.angle_beta   90.00
_cell.angle_gamma   90.00
#
_symmetry.space_group_name_H-M   'P 1'
#
loop_
_entity.id
_entity.type
_entity.pdbx_description
1 polymer ?
#
loop_
_entity_poly.entity_id
_entity_poly.type
_entity_poly.pdbx_seq_one_letter_code
_entity_poly.pdbx_strand_id
1 'polypeptide(L)'
;MIQIQDWRYDKKIVVVDEVNHGTVQVEVPKPGEYKDKYYQHADCAIYNLWVDEKYRKQGVARLLMETAEKEAKKLGCKSVQLEYDNESEFFVLLWYQRIGYSVTAFGIGGHVLLVKKL
;
A
#
# COMPACT_ATOMS: atom_id res chain seq x y z
N MET A 1 15.00 1.08 -6.31
CA MET A 1 14.75 0.16 -7.44
C MET A 1 13.27 -0.16 -7.51
N ILE A 2 12.72 -0.08 -8.71
CA ILE A 2 11.30 -0.35 -8.96
C ILE A 2 11.22 -1.49 -9.96
N GLN A 3 10.44 -2.52 -9.61
CA GLN A 3 10.22 -3.67 -10.48
C GLN A 3 8.72 -3.84 -10.67
N ILE A 4 8.29 -4.01 -11.94
CA ILE A 4 6.89 -4.25 -12.26
C ILE A 4 6.76 -5.68 -12.76
N GLN A 5 5.87 -6.45 -12.14
CA GLN A 5 5.57 -7.83 -12.52
C GLN A 5 4.16 -7.87 -13.10
N ASP A 6 4.01 -8.48 -14.27
CA ASP A 6 2.72 -8.61 -14.94
C ASP A 6 2.16 -10.02 -14.72
N TRP A 7 1.09 -10.12 -13.95
CA TRP A 7 0.40 -11.36 -13.61
C TRP A 7 -0.95 -11.43 -14.34
N ARG A 8 -1.59 -12.60 -14.28
CA ARG A 8 -2.86 -12.83 -14.97
C ARG A 8 -3.96 -11.85 -14.55
N TYR A 9 -4.11 -11.63 -13.24
CA TYR A 9 -5.21 -10.81 -12.70
C TYR A 9 -4.77 -9.44 -12.20
N ASP A 10 -3.48 -9.20 -12.09
CA ASP A 10 -2.93 -7.96 -11.53
C ASP A 10 -1.56 -7.64 -12.08
N LYS A 11 -1.12 -6.42 -11.82
CA LYS A 11 0.29 -6.01 -11.91
C LYS A 11 0.77 -5.76 -10.50
N LYS A 12 1.98 -6.20 -10.19
CA LYS A 12 2.63 -5.91 -8.91
C LYS A 12 3.80 -4.97 -9.12
N ILE A 13 3.82 -3.92 -8.32
CA ILE A 13 4.96 -3.00 -8.27
C ILE A 13 5.71 -3.31 -6.99
N VAL A 14 6.98 -3.64 -7.12
CA VAL A 14 7.86 -3.85 -5.97
C VAL A 14 8.82 -2.67 -5.90
N VAL A 15 8.77 -1.93 -4.81
CA VAL A 15 9.63 -0.79 -4.55
C VAL A 15 10.63 -1.19 -3.48
N VAL A 16 11.91 -1.12 -3.82
CA VAL A 16 13.00 -1.43 -2.89
C VAL A 16 13.82 -0.15 -2.70
N ASP A 17 14.10 0.18 -1.45
CA ASP A 17 15.02 1.27 -1.13
C ASP A 17 16.39 1.00 -1.76
N GLU A 18 17.06 2.07 -2.27
CA GLU A 18 18.30 1.97 -3.03
C GLU A 18 19.42 1.21 -2.30
N VAL A 19 19.42 1.27 -0.98
CA VAL A 19 20.41 0.60 -0.13
C VAL A 19 19.82 -0.61 0.59
N ASN A 20 18.67 -1.13 0.14
CA ASN A 20 17.98 -2.30 0.68
C ASN A 20 17.59 -2.19 2.15
N HIS A 21 17.29 -0.99 2.63
CA HIS A 21 16.83 -0.79 4.01
C HIS A 21 15.34 -1.04 4.20
N GLY A 22 14.60 -1.17 3.11
CA GLY A 22 13.18 -1.42 3.18
C GLY A 22 12.55 -1.71 1.82
N THR A 23 11.31 -2.18 1.85
CA THR A 23 10.53 -2.52 0.66
C THR A 23 9.05 -2.29 0.89
N VAL A 24 8.30 -2.11 -0.19
CA VAL A 24 6.86 -2.04 -0.20
C VAL A 24 6.33 -2.59 -1.52
N GLN A 25 5.12 -3.11 -1.52
CA GLN A 25 4.50 -3.67 -2.71
C GLN A 25 3.17 -2.99 -2.99
N VAL A 26 2.84 -2.89 -4.29
CA VAL A 26 1.54 -2.41 -4.75
C VAL A 26 0.94 -3.46 -5.66
N GLU A 27 -0.33 -3.81 -5.41
CA GLU A 27 -1.12 -4.62 -6.32
C GLU A 27 -2.06 -3.72 -7.10
N VAL A 28 -1.96 -3.77 -8.43
CA VAL A 28 -2.86 -3.05 -9.33
C VAL A 28 -3.70 -4.09 -10.07
N PRO A 29 -4.96 -4.33 -9.65
CA PRO A 29 -5.80 -5.34 -10.29
C PRO A 29 -6.16 -4.93 -11.71
N LYS A 30 -6.20 -5.90 -12.61
CA LYS A 30 -6.71 -5.71 -13.96
C LYS A 30 -8.23 -5.68 -13.93
N PRO A 31 -8.89 -4.99 -14.89
CA PRO A 31 -10.36 -5.01 -14.98
C PRO A 31 -10.89 -6.44 -15.05
N GLY A 32 -11.97 -6.73 -14.30
CA GLY A 32 -12.62 -8.02 -14.28
C GLY A 32 -13.17 -8.40 -12.90
N GLU A 33 -13.58 -9.65 -12.76
CA GLU A 33 -14.23 -10.14 -11.54
C GLU A 33 -13.38 -9.99 -10.29
N TYR A 34 -12.06 -10.23 -10.40
CA TYR A 34 -11.15 -10.09 -9.27
C TYR A 34 -11.16 -8.66 -8.73
N LYS A 35 -11.04 -7.67 -9.62
CA LYS A 35 -11.09 -6.26 -9.24
C LYS A 35 -12.44 -5.91 -8.63
N ASP A 36 -13.53 -6.31 -9.25
CA ASP A 36 -14.89 -6.00 -8.81
C ASP A 36 -15.18 -6.58 -7.42
N LYS A 37 -14.64 -7.77 -7.12
CA LYS A 37 -14.85 -8.45 -5.85
C LYS A 37 -14.03 -7.86 -4.71
N TYR A 38 -12.74 -7.57 -4.96
CA TYR A 38 -11.78 -7.23 -3.89
C TYR A 38 -11.40 -5.75 -3.84
N TYR A 39 -11.75 -4.97 -4.85
CA TYR A 39 -11.38 -3.56 -4.96
C TYR A 39 -12.61 -2.67 -5.12
N GLN A 40 -13.47 -2.67 -4.10
CA GLN A 40 -14.72 -1.88 -4.09
C GLN A 40 -14.49 -0.44 -3.61
N HIS A 41 -13.37 -0.17 -2.94
CA HIS A 41 -13.11 1.12 -2.30
C HIS A 41 -11.95 1.89 -2.92
N ALA A 42 -11.07 1.21 -3.66
CA ALA A 42 -9.89 1.84 -4.27
C ALA A 42 -9.44 1.08 -5.51
N ASP A 43 -8.59 1.72 -6.31
CA ASP A 43 -8.11 1.16 -7.58
C ASP A 43 -6.95 0.17 -7.40
N CYS A 44 -6.21 0.28 -6.31
CA CYS A 44 -5.07 -0.58 -6.02
C CYS A 44 -4.85 -0.70 -4.51
N ALA A 45 -3.93 -1.57 -4.11
CA ALA A 45 -3.60 -1.78 -2.70
C ALA A 45 -2.09 -1.72 -2.47
N ILE A 46 -1.70 -1.12 -1.37
CA ILE A 46 -0.33 -1.15 -0.85
C ILE A 46 -0.27 -2.17 0.27
N TYR A 47 0.77 -2.98 0.28
CA TYR A 47 0.94 -4.03 1.27
C TYR A 47 2.42 -4.37 1.46
N ASN A 48 2.72 -5.14 2.51
CA ASN A 48 4.08 -5.60 2.82
C ASN A 48 5.11 -4.46 2.93
N LEU A 49 4.71 -3.36 3.56
CA LEU A 49 5.66 -2.31 3.91
C LEU A 49 6.58 -2.83 5.01
N TRP A 50 7.88 -2.85 4.73
CA TRP A 50 8.88 -3.30 5.68
C TRP A 50 10.10 -2.40 5.62
N VAL A 51 10.63 -2.05 6.78
CA VAL A 51 11.87 -1.30 6.94
C VAL A 51 12.74 -2.03 7.97
N ASP A 52 14.02 -2.23 7.63
CA ASP A 52 14.99 -2.81 8.56
C ASP A 52 14.98 -2.02 9.87
N GLU A 53 14.95 -2.72 10.99
CA GLU A 53 14.85 -2.13 12.32
C GLU A 53 15.89 -1.03 12.57
N LYS A 54 17.11 -1.22 12.09
CA LYS A 54 18.21 -0.24 12.22
C LYS A 54 17.93 1.08 11.52
N TYR A 55 17.05 1.07 10.52
CA TYR A 55 16.79 2.25 9.66
C TYR A 55 15.39 2.81 9.86
N ARG A 56 14.66 2.35 10.88
CA ARG A 56 13.35 2.90 11.24
C ARG A 56 13.50 4.30 11.83
N LYS A 57 12.42 5.10 11.75
CA LYS A 57 12.37 6.50 12.22
C LYS A 57 13.32 7.45 11.48
N GLN A 58 13.77 7.06 10.27
CA GLN A 58 14.66 7.88 9.44
C GLN A 58 14.01 8.31 8.14
N GLY A 59 12.69 8.16 8.01
CA GLY A 59 11.95 8.58 6.81
C GLY A 59 11.93 7.54 5.68
N VAL A 60 12.51 6.35 5.85
CA VAL A 60 12.53 5.31 4.82
C VAL A 60 11.12 4.85 4.46
N ALA A 61 10.29 4.55 5.46
CA ALA A 61 8.91 4.11 5.24
C ALA A 61 8.09 5.15 4.48
N ARG A 62 8.23 6.42 4.83
CA ARG A 62 7.53 7.51 4.16
C ARG A 62 7.94 7.64 2.70
N LEU A 63 9.23 7.56 2.42
CA LEU A 63 9.74 7.61 1.06
C LEU A 63 9.26 6.42 0.24
N LEU A 64 9.24 5.21 0.81
CA LEU A 64 8.71 4.03 0.16
C LEU A 64 7.23 4.20 -0.18
N MET A 65 6.42 4.70 0.75
CA MET A 65 5.01 4.96 0.51
C MET A 65 4.78 6.01 -0.58
N GLU A 66 5.50 7.10 -0.54
CA GLU A 66 5.42 8.15 -1.57
C GLU A 66 5.79 7.61 -2.95
N THR A 67 6.83 6.79 -3.03
CA THR A 67 7.25 6.16 -4.29
C THR A 67 6.19 5.17 -4.79
N ALA A 68 5.65 4.34 -3.91
CA ALA A 68 4.59 3.39 -4.24
C ALA A 68 3.35 4.10 -4.79
N GLU A 69 2.92 5.18 -4.13
CA GLU A 69 1.77 5.97 -4.56
C GLU A 69 2.01 6.62 -5.92
N LYS A 70 3.20 7.15 -6.15
CA LYS A 70 3.59 7.75 -7.42
C LYS A 70 3.57 6.73 -8.55
N GLU A 71 4.10 5.53 -8.33
CA GLU A 71 4.10 4.46 -9.34
C GLU A 71 2.69 3.94 -9.62
N ALA A 72 1.86 3.82 -8.61
CA ALA A 72 0.44 3.46 -8.78
C ALA A 72 -0.29 4.49 -9.63
N LYS A 73 -0.06 5.77 -9.37
CA LYS A 73 -0.65 6.87 -10.14
C LYS A 73 -0.22 6.85 -11.60
N LYS A 74 1.04 6.50 -11.89
CA LYS A 74 1.53 6.33 -13.26
C LYS A 74 0.78 5.23 -14.03
N LEU A 75 0.31 4.19 -13.33
CA LEU A 75 -0.49 3.11 -13.91
C LEU A 75 -1.99 3.45 -13.98
N GLY A 76 -2.37 4.69 -13.68
CA GLY A 76 -3.75 5.15 -13.80
C GLY A 76 -4.59 5.02 -12.54
N CYS A 77 -4.01 4.62 -11.42
CA CYS A 77 -4.76 4.52 -10.16
C CYS A 77 -5.08 5.90 -9.62
N LYS A 78 -6.33 6.11 -9.21
CA LYS A 78 -6.82 7.37 -8.62
C LYS A 78 -6.95 7.27 -7.11
N SER A 79 -6.87 6.07 -6.57
CA SER A 79 -6.98 5.81 -5.14
C SER A 79 -6.24 4.54 -4.77
N VAL A 80 -5.81 4.47 -3.53
CA VAL A 80 -5.08 3.32 -3.01
C VAL A 80 -5.61 2.95 -1.64
N GLN A 81 -5.73 1.65 -1.39
CA GLN A 81 -6.14 1.11 -0.10
C GLN A 81 -4.99 0.39 0.59
N LEU A 82 -5.08 0.32 1.89
CA LEU A 82 -4.24 -0.56 2.70
C LEU A 82 -5.05 -1.07 3.89
N GLU A 83 -4.62 -2.19 4.44
CA GLU A 83 -5.24 -2.76 5.62
C GLU A 83 -4.35 -2.53 6.84
N TYR A 84 -4.97 -2.11 7.93
CA TYR A 84 -4.38 -2.09 9.25
C TYR A 84 -4.89 -3.29 10.02
N ASP A 85 -3.96 -4.10 10.51
CA ASP A 85 -4.25 -5.26 11.34
C ASP A 85 -4.32 -4.81 12.80
N ASN A 86 -5.38 -5.21 13.52
CA ASN A 86 -5.55 -4.86 14.93
C ASN A 86 -4.49 -5.47 15.87
N GLU A 87 -3.71 -6.42 15.39
CA GLU A 87 -2.54 -6.94 16.11
C GLU A 87 -1.32 -6.03 15.99
N SER A 88 -1.34 -5.08 15.05
CA SER A 88 -0.27 -4.09 14.89
C SER A 88 -0.36 -2.99 15.94
N GLU A 89 0.75 -2.32 16.18
CA GLU A 89 0.82 -1.19 17.11
C GLU A 89 -0.12 -0.06 16.67
N PHE A 90 -0.88 0.49 17.62
CA PHE A 90 -1.87 1.54 17.34
C PHE A 90 -1.26 2.78 16.68
N PHE A 91 -0.01 3.10 17.00
CA PHE A 91 0.64 4.26 16.38
C PHE A 91 0.80 4.11 14.86
N VAL A 92 0.81 2.88 14.34
CA VAL A 92 0.87 2.62 12.89
C VAL A 92 -0.40 3.11 12.21
N LEU A 93 -1.57 2.88 12.81
CA LEU A 93 -2.84 3.41 12.30
C LEU A 93 -2.83 4.93 12.26
N LEU A 94 -2.36 5.58 13.33
CA LEU A 94 -2.25 7.03 13.40
C LEU A 94 -1.27 7.56 12.36
N TRP A 95 -0.19 6.84 12.11
CA TRP A 95 0.78 7.23 11.10
C TRP A 95 0.18 7.19 9.69
N TYR A 96 -0.57 6.13 9.36
CA TYR A 96 -1.27 6.07 8.07
C TYR A 96 -2.24 7.23 7.91
N GLN A 97 -3.01 7.56 8.94
CA GLN A 97 -3.92 8.70 8.89
C GLN A 97 -3.16 10.02 8.69
N ARG A 98 -2.02 10.16 9.31
CA ARG A 98 -1.18 11.36 9.18
C ARG A 98 -0.64 11.54 7.76
N ILE A 99 -0.35 10.47 7.05
CA ILE A 99 0.14 10.55 5.66
C ILE A 99 -1.00 10.54 4.63
N GLY A 100 -2.25 10.69 5.07
CA GLY A 100 -3.39 10.96 4.19
C GLY A 100 -4.38 9.83 4.00
N TYR A 101 -4.25 8.73 4.73
CA TYR A 101 -5.20 7.61 4.64
C TYR A 101 -6.36 7.81 5.61
N SER A 102 -7.57 7.51 5.13
CA SER A 102 -8.80 7.62 5.93
C SER A 102 -9.43 6.25 6.13
N VAL A 103 -9.88 5.98 7.35
CA VAL A 103 -10.62 4.75 7.65
C VAL A 103 -11.90 4.74 6.83
N THR A 104 -12.08 3.69 6.01
CA THR A 104 -13.17 3.61 5.04
C THR A 104 -14.11 2.44 5.32
N ALA A 105 -13.57 1.31 5.76
CA ALA A 105 -14.37 0.12 6.02
C ALA A 105 -13.70 -0.76 7.09
N PHE A 106 -14.48 -1.68 7.64
CA PHE A 106 -14.01 -2.67 8.59
C PHE A 106 -14.16 -4.06 7.99
N GLY A 107 -13.09 -4.84 8.08
CA GLY A 107 -13.08 -6.23 7.63
C GLY A 107 -13.33 -7.21 8.77
N ILE A 108 -13.29 -8.48 8.42
CA ILE A 108 -13.43 -9.59 9.38
C ILE A 108 -12.20 -9.61 10.30
N GLY A 109 -12.41 -9.91 11.58
CA GLY A 109 -11.30 -10.04 12.53
C GLY A 109 -10.72 -8.72 13.04
N GLY A 110 -11.45 -7.61 12.88
CA GLY A 110 -11.01 -6.29 13.37
C GLY A 110 -10.03 -5.58 12.46
N HIS A 111 -9.84 -6.08 11.23
CA HIS A 111 -9.03 -5.38 10.23
C HIS A 111 -9.71 -4.08 9.81
N VAL A 112 -8.92 -3.06 9.58
CA VAL A 112 -9.41 -1.75 9.16
C VAL A 112 -8.88 -1.44 7.78
N LEU A 113 -9.79 -1.08 6.88
CA LEU A 113 -9.43 -0.65 5.53
C LEU A 113 -9.31 0.87 5.50
N LEU A 114 -8.15 1.36 5.04
CA LEU A 114 -7.91 2.78 4.85
C LEU A 114 -7.69 3.07 3.37
N VAL A 115 -8.16 4.24 2.94
CA VAL A 115 -8.08 4.68 1.54
C VAL A 115 -7.50 6.08 1.47
N LYS A 116 -6.67 6.30 0.45
CA LYS A 116 -6.13 7.62 0.11
C LYS A 116 -6.40 7.91 -1.37
N LYS A 117 -6.85 9.12 -1.68
CA LYS A 117 -6.94 9.60 -3.06
C LYS A 117 -5.57 10.05 -3.54
N LEU A 118 -5.21 9.67 -4.74
CA LEU A 118 -3.93 9.99 -5.36
C LEU A 118 -4.01 11.22 -6.25
#